data_725ddf3de243e1fde68988da5b2da6f4
#
_entry.id   725ddf3de243e1fde68988da5b2da6f4
#
_cell.length_a   1.000
_cell.length_b   1.000
_cell.length_c   1.000
_cell.angle_alpha   90.00
_cell.angle_beta   90.00
_cell.angle_gamma   90.00
#
_symmetry.space_group_name_H-M   'P 1'
#
loop_
_entity.id
_entity.type
_entity.pdbx_description
1 polymer ?
#
loop_
_entity_poly.entity_id
_entity_poly.type
_entity_poly.pdbx_seq_one_letter_code
_entity_poly.pdbx_strand_id
1 'polypeptide(L)'
;MELILMRSLHIPDSAISIDDAQWCTGVLVNRRVWISGDTMFDKEYPNQFSRVSEVMFHDCQMFQGGVHASYHELMTLPNEIRSKIYLYHYNDNWDKPKTWVKDSDNFTGDPIKDGFLGWANQQVAYDFE
;
A
#
# COMPACT_ATOMS: atom_id res chain seq x y z
N MET A 1 -17.03 -10.99 14.29
CA MET A 1 -15.95 -10.34 13.49
C MET A 1 -14.70 -11.20 13.61
N GLU A 2 -14.11 -11.60 12.49
CA GLU A 2 -12.85 -12.34 12.44
C GLU A 2 -11.71 -11.35 12.12
N LEU A 3 -10.63 -11.41 12.88
CA LEU A 3 -9.39 -10.65 12.60
C LEU A 3 -8.24 -11.64 12.50
N ILE A 4 -7.51 -11.58 11.38
CA ILE A 4 -6.27 -12.31 11.21
C ILE A 4 -5.14 -11.29 11.21
N LEU A 5 -4.26 -11.37 12.19
CA LEU A 5 -3.11 -10.49 12.34
C LEU A 5 -1.88 -11.12 11.70
N MET A 6 -1.08 -10.31 11.03
CA MET A 6 0.15 -10.74 10.40
C MET A 6 1.24 -9.69 10.55
N ARG A 7 2.48 -10.12 10.60
CA ARG A 7 3.61 -9.20 10.66
C ARG A 7 3.79 -8.49 9.33
N SER A 8 3.83 -7.17 9.35
CA SER A 8 4.22 -6.35 8.19
C SER A 8 5.75 -6.27 8.08
N LEU A 9 6.24 -5.96 6.87
CA LEU A 9 7.67 -5.87 6.59
C LEU A 9 8.18 -4.42 6.76
N HIS A 10 8.03 -3.87 7.96
CA HIS A 10 8.56 -2.54 8.29
C HIS A 10 10.05 -2.65 8.65
N ILE A 11 10.88 -2.86 7.62
CA ILE A 11 12.30 -3.17 7.74
C ILE A 11 13.10 -1.94 7.32
N PRO A 12 13.91 -1.34 8.22
CA PRO A 12 14.75 -0.20 7.85
C PRO A 12 15.86 -0.62 6.87
N ASP A 13 16.29 0.30 6.02
CA ASP A 13 17.37 0.06 5.04
C ASP A 13 18.69 -0.43 5.66
N SER A 14 18.90 -0.11 6.94
CA SER A 14 20.07 -0.57 7.71
C SER A 14 19.91 -1.98 8.28
N ALA A 15 18.76 -2.62 8.09
CA ALA A 15 18.51 -3.96 8.63
C ALA A 15 19.35 -5.01 7.91
N ILE A 16 19.86 -5.96 8.69
CA ILE A 16 20.62 -7.11 8.18
C ILE A 16 19.68 -8.33 8.03
N SER A 17 18.64 -8.38 8.83
CA SER A 17 17.69 -9.51 8.86
C SER A 17 16.25 -9.05 9.17
N ILE A 18 15.31 -9.97 9.03
CA ILE A 18 13.91 -9.75 9.43
C ILE A 18 13.78 -9.44 10.95
N ASP A 19 14.73 -9.86 11.74
CA ASP A 19 14.74 -9.63 13.20
C ASP A 19 15.00 -8.15 13.53
N ASP A 20 15.61 -7.41 12.62
CA ASP A 20 15.82 -5.96 12.74
C ASP A 20 14.59 -5.14 12.37
N ALA A 21 13.52 -5.81 11.87
CA ALA A 21 12.29 -5.14 11.48
C ALA A 21 11.57 -4.56 12.69
N GLN A 22 11.02 -3.36 12.52
CA GLN A 22 10.11 -2.78 13.49
C GLN A 22 8.82 -3.60 13.55
N TRP A 23 8.26 -3.76 14.75
CA TRP A 23 7.00 -4.46 14.93
C TRP A 23 5.86 -3.62 14.35
N CYS A 24 5.30 -4.07 13.25
CA CYS A 24 4.10 -3.52 12.65
C CYS A 24 3.19 -4.66 12.22
N THR A 25 1.89 -4.43 12.28
CA THR A 25 0.89 -5.47 12.05
C THR A 25 -0.05 -5.08 10.93
N GLY A 26 -0.12 -5.93 9.92
CA GLY A 26 -1.22 -5.94 8.98
C GLY A 26 -2.41 -6.71 9.54
N VAL A 27 -3.59 -6.46 9.02
CA VAL A 27 -4.81 -7.13 9.46
C VAL A 27 -5.72 -7.51 8.29
N LEU A 28 -6.23 -8.73 8.30
CA LEU A 28 -7.30 -9.17 7.42
C LEU A 28 -8.60 -9.27 8.22
N VAL A 29 -9.58 -8.46 7.84
CA VAL A 29 -10.87 -8.36 8.52
C VAL A 29 -11.91 -9.18 7.75
N ASN A 30 -12.55 -10.13 8.43
CA ASN A 30 -13.60 -11.00 7.89
C ASN A 30 -13.26 -11.66 6.54
N ARG A 31 -11.99 -11.82 6.23
CA ARG A 31 -11.47 -12.28 4.93
C ARG A 31 -11.97 -11.44 3.73
N ARG A 32 -12.28 -10.19 3.96
CA ARG A 32 -12.84 -9.27 2.94
C ARG A 32 -12.00 -8.02 2.76
N VAL A 33 -11.45 -7.48 3.84
CA VAL A 33 -10.68 -6.25 3.84
C VAL A 33 -9.29 -6.51 4.39
N TRP A 34 -8.26 -6.25 3.62
CA TRP A 34 -6.88 -6.33 4.07
C TRP A 34 -6.27 -4.93 4.26
N ILE A 35 -5.60 -4.73 5.37
CA ILE A 35 -4.85 -3.52 5.70
C ILE A 35 -3.40 -3.93 5.94
N SER A 36 -2.47 -3.36 5.18
CA SER A 36 -1.07 -3.81 5.20
C SER A 36 -0.34 -3.55 6.52
N GLY A 37 -0.75 -2.52 7.28
CA GLY A 37 0.13 -1.90 8.26
C GLY A 37 1.27 -1.17 7.54
N ASP A 38 2.18 -0.56 8.29
CA ASP A 38 3.37 0.06 7.71
C ASP A 38 4.30 -1.05 7.20
N THR A 39 4.66 -0.98 5.93
CA THR A 39 5.41 -2.06 5.29
C THR A 39 6.21 -1.55 4.09
N MET A 40 7.39 -2.12 3.90
CA MET A 40 8.07 -1.99 2.62
C MET A 40 7.29 -2.75 1.52
N PHE A 41 7.63 -2.51 0.26
CA PHE A 41 7.02 -3.21 -0.85
C PHE A 41 7.51 -4.67 -0.91
N ASP A 42 6.57 -5.58 -0.91
CA ASP A 42 6.76 -6.97 -1.30
C ASP A 42 5.56 -7.37 -2.17
N LYS A 43 5.82 -7.65 -3.44
CA LYS A 43 4.76 -7.99 -4.40
C LYS A 43 3.92 -9.22 -4.00
N GLU A 44 4.49 -10.10 -3.19
CA GLU A 44 3.79 -11.33 -2.76
C GLU A 44 2.63 -11.03 -1.82
N TYR A 45 2.73 -10.00 -0.97
CA TYR A 45 1.66 -9.62 -0.06
C TYR A 45 0.39 -9.17 -0.80
N PRO A 46 0.39 -8.11 -1.61
CA PRO A 46 -0.82 -7.73 -2.34
C PRO A 46 -1.28 -8.81 -3.32
N ASN A 47 -0.37 -9.59 -3.90
CA ASN A 47 -0.74 -10.72 -4.76
C ASN A 47 -1.49 -11.81 -3.97
N GLN A 48 -1.00 -12.18 -2.79
CA GLN A 48 -1.64 -13.18 -1.93
C GLN A 48 -2.98 -12.67 -1.40
N PHE A 49 -3.04 -11.44 -0.86
CA PHE A 49 -4.24 -10.90 -0.25
C PHE A 49 -5.31 -10.48 -1.25
N SER A 50 -4.95 -10.15 -2.49
CA SER A 50 -5.93 -9.90 -3.56
C SER A 50 -6.83 -11.10 -3.87
N ARG A 51 -6.38 -12.32 -3.53
CA ARG A 51 -7.13 -13.56 -3.75
C ARG A 51 -8.20 -13.82 -2.69
N VAL A 52 -8.03 -13.22 -1.52
CA VAL A 52 -8.90 -13.46 -0.35
C VAL A 52 -9.63 -12.22 0.13
N SER A 53 -9.28 -11.04 -0.38
CA SER A 53 -9.92 -9.78 -0.02
C SER A 53 -10.58 -9.10 -1.21
N GLU A 54 -11.67 -8.43 -0.94
CA GLU A 54 -12.41 -7.62 -1.91
C GLU A 54 -11.75 -6.26 -2.08
N VAL A 55 -11.26 -5.70 -0.97
CA VAL A 55 -10.59 -4.40 -0.88
C VAL A 55 -9.34 -4.51 -0.04
N MET A 56 -8.33 -3.76 -0.43
CA MET A 56 -7.05 -3.67 0.26
C MET A 56 -6.70 -2.21 0.55
N PHE A 57 -6.15 -1.95 1.73
CA PHE A 57 -5.53 -0.68 2.09
C PHE A 57 -4.03 -0.92 2.20
N HIS A 58 -3.25 -0.27 1.34
CA HIS A 58 -1.80 -0.47 1.30
C HIS A 58 -1.04 0.79 1.69
N ASP A 59 0.00 0.59 2.50
CA ASP A 59 1.00 1.61 2.81
C ASP A 59 1.61 2.21 1.55
N CYS A 60 1.83 3.51 1.50
CA CYS A 60 2.35 4.20 0.33
C CYS A 60 3.13 5.46 0.70
N GLN A 61 4.32 5.60 0.14
CA GLN A 61 5.09 6.84 0.18
C GLN A 61 5.38 7.34 -1.25
N MET A 62 5.68 8.65 -1.39
CA MET A 62 5.89 9.30 -2.69
C MET A 62 7.32 9.18 -3.21
N PHE A 63 8.28 8.79 -2.39
CA PHE A 63 9.70 8.63 -2.76
C PHE A 63 10.12 7.16 -2.71
N GLN A 64 11.18 6.83 -3.44
CA GLN A 64 11.76 5.48 -3.43
C GLN A 64 12.75 5.32 -2.29
N GLY A 65 12.86 4.08 -1.78
CA GLY A 65 13.73 3.74 -0.66
C GLY A 65 13.06 3.95 0.70
N GLY A 66 13.73 3.53 1.77
CA GLY A 66 13.19 3.58 3.12
C GLY A 66 12.37 2.33 3.49
N VAL A 67 11.51 2.48 4.48
CA VAL A 67 10.81 1.35 5.13
C VAL A 67 9.37 1.15 4.64
N HIS A 68 8.86 2.06 3.81
CA HIS A 68 7.51 2.04 3.28
C HIS A 68 7.50 1.70 1.79
N ALA A 69 6.41 1.11 1.32
CA ALA A 69 6.19 0.89 -0.10
C ALA A 69 6.10 2.22 -0.86
N SER A 70 6.84 2.39 -1.93
CA SER A 70 6.73 3.58 -2.77
C SER A 70 5.61 3.44 -3.80
N TYR A 71 5.06 4.56 -4.22
CA TYR A 71 4.09 4.60 -5.33
C TYR A 71 4.66 3.96 -6.59
N HIS A 72 5.94 4.18 -6.88
CA HIS A 72 6.65 3.58 -8.02
C HIS A 72 6.64 2.05 -7.98
N GLU A 73 6.92 1.48 -6.80
CA GLU A 73 6.91 0.02 -6.61
C GLU A 73 5.48 -0.53 -6.74
N LEU A 74 4.49 0.14 -6.15
CA LEU A 74 3.09 -0.27 -6.24
C LEU A 74 2.55 -0.22 -7.67
N MET A 75 3.06 0.68 -8.52
CA MET A 75 2.74 0.73 -9.95
C MET A 75 3.23 -0.49 -10.72
N THR A 76 4.17 -1.27 -10.20
CA THR A 76 4.60 -2.53 -10.81
C THR A 76 3.60 -3.68 -10.66
N LEU A 77 2.62 -3.53 -9.77
CA LEU A 77 1.56 -4.53 -9.59
C LEU A 77 0.64 -4.58 -10.83
N PRO A 78 0.11 -5.77 -11.17
CA PRO A 78 -0.91 -5.89 -12.21
C PRO A 78 -2.14 -5.03 -11.91
N ASN A 79 -2.80 -4.54 -12.97
CA ASN A 79 -3.96 -3.67 -12.83
C ASN A 79 -5.13 -4.32 -12.06
N GLU A 80 -5.33 -5.63 -12.23
CA GLU A 80 -6.34 -6.37 -11.47
C GLU A 80 -6.10 -6.37 -9.96
N ILE A 81 -4.85 -6.22 -9.52
CA ILE A 81 -4.51 -6.09 -8.10
C ILE A 81 -4.67 -4.63 -7.67
N ARG A 82 -4.11 -3.67 -8.45
CA ARG A 82 -4.24 -2.24 -8.14
C ARG A 82 -5.69 -1.79 -8.01
N SER A 83 -6.58 -2.34 -8.83
CA SER A 83 -8.01 -2.01 -8.82
C SER A 83 -8.75 -2.37 -7.53
N LYS A 84 -8.09 -3.07 -6.61
CA LYS A 84 -8.60 -3.39 -5.28
C LYS A 84 -7.96 -2.57 -4.15
N ILE A 85 -7.00 -1.67 -4.47
CA ILE A 85 -6.16 -1.00 -3.47
C ILE A 85 -6.55 0.46 -3.29
N TYR A 86 -6.86 0.85 -2.06
CA TYR A 86 -6.73 2.21 -1.56
C TYR A 86 -5.32 2.42 -0.99
N LEU A 87 -4.73 3.58 -1.27
CA LEU A 87 -3.41 3.97 -0.77
C LEU A 87 -3.54 4.85 0.47
N TYR A 88 -2.78 4.57 1.52
CA TYR A 88 -2.77 5.37 2.75
C TYR A 88 -1.33 5.62 3.22
N HIS A 89 -1.17 6.39 4.29
CA HIS A 89 0.14 6.77 4.87
C HIS A 89 1.00 7.61 3.90
N TYR A 90 0.34 8.34 3.00
CA TYR A 90 0.99 9.16 1.99
C TYR A 90 1.51 10.50 2.57
N ASN A 91 2.51 11.07 1.90
CA ASN A 91 3.13 12.33 2.29
C ASN A 91 2.23 13.54 1.99
N ASP A 92 2.51 14.69 2.62
CA ASP A 92 1.73 15.93 2.46
C ASP A 92 1.67 16.49 1.04
N ASN A 93 2.55 16.03 0.15
CA ASN A 93 2.57 16.41 -1.27
C ASN A 93 1.84 15.43 -2.20
N TRP A 94 0.98 14.59 -1.65
CA TRP A 94 0.21 13.59 -2.41
C TRP A 94 -0.64 14.20 -3.54
N ASP A 95 -1.17 15.40 -3.33
CA ASP A 95 -1.99 16.15 -4.27
C ASP A 95 -1.17 16.98 -5.28
N LYS A 96 0.16 16.90 -5.21
CA LYS A 96 1.09 17.65 -6.06
C LYS A 96 2.00 16.70 -6.85
N PRO A 97 1.45 15.87 -7.76
CA PRO A 97 2.22 14.83 -8.44
C PRO A 97 3.44 15.37 -9.20
N LYS A 98 3.39 16.60 -9.69
CA LYS A 98 4.55 17.25 -10.35
C LYS A 98 5.79 17.39 -9.45
N THR A 99 5.65 17.25 -8.13
CA THR A 99 6.77 17.35 -7.18
C THR A 99 7.49 16.02 -6.97
N TRP A 100 6.88 14.89 -7.34
CA TRP A 100 7.43 13.56 -7.09
C TRP A 100 7.31 12.57 -8.27
N VAL A 101 6.45 12.83 -9.25
CA VAL A 101 6.40 12.09 -10.52
C VAL A 101 7.36 12.74 -11.50
N LYS A 102 8.20 11.93 -12.13
CA LYS A 102 9.18 12.39 -13.13
C LYS A 102 8.62 12.19 -14.54
N ASP A 103 9.13 12.95 -15.50
CA ASP A 103 8.75 12.80 -16.93
C ASP A 103 9.06 11.40 -17.48
N SER A 104 10.04 10.70 -16.90
CA SER A 104 10.40 9.33 -17.24
C SER A 104 9.46 8.27 -16.66
N ASP A 105 8.60 8.64 -15.73
CA ASP A 105 7.64 7.71 -15.12
C ASP A 105 6.47 7.46 -16.08
N ASN A 106 5.96 6.23 -16.07
CA ASN A 106 4.85 5.80 -16.93
C ASN A 106 3.50 5.83 -16.21
N PHE A 107 3.35 6.71 -15.22
CA PHE A 107 2.13 6.89 -14.44
C PHE A 107 1.91 8.38 -14.13
N THR A 108 0.71 8.74 -13.68
CA THR A 108 0.30 10.13 -13.51
C THR A 108 0.48 10.68 -12.10
N GLY A 109 0.53 9.80 -11.10
CA GLY A 109 0.48 10.15 -9.68
C GLY A 109 -0.94 10.46 -9.17
N ASP A 110 -1.95 10.29 -10.03
CA ASP A 110 -3.35 10.27 -9.66
C ASP A 110 -3.77 8.79 -9.54
N PRO A 111 -4.01 8.27 -8.33
CA PRO A 111 -4.20 6.85 -8.15
C PRO A 111 -5.38 6.29 -8.95
N ILE A 112 -6.46 7.04 -9.12
CA ILE A 112 -7.62 6.57 -9.89
C ILE A 112 -7.25 6.41 -11.36
N LYS A 113 -6.53 7.36 -11.95
CA LYS A 113 -6.04 7.26 -13.34
C LYS A 113 -5.01 6.15 -13.51
N ASP A 114 -4.24 5.90 -12.46
CA ASP A 114 -3.18 4.89 -12.45
C ASP A 114 -3.70 3.47 -12.07
N GLY A 115 -5.03 3.32 -11.91
CA GLY A 115 -5.70 2.04 -11.75
C GLY A 115 -5.94 1.57 -10.32
N PHE A 116 -5.65 2.41 -9.32
CA PHE A 116 -6.02 2.18 -7.92
C PHE A 116 -7.45 2.65 -7.62
N LEU A 117 -7.99 2.26 -6.47
CA LEU A 117 -9.28 2.78 -5.98
C LEU A 117 -9.20 4.26 -5.59
N GLY A 118 -8.05 4.74 -5.15
CA GLY A 118 -7.80 6.13 -4.77
C GLY A 118 -6.92 6.26 -3.54
N TRP A 119 -6.80 7.49 -3.05
CA TRP A 119 -6.26 7.77 -1.73
C TRP A 119 -7.31 7.44 -0.67
N ALA A 120 -6.91 6.77 0.39
CA ALA A 120 -7.76 6.58 1.56
C ALA A 120 -7.88 7.90 2.32
N ASN A 121 -9.06 8.50 2.31
CA ASN A 121 -9.29 9.78 2.96
C ASN A 121 -9.40 9.63 4.47
N GLN A 122 -8.81 10.57 5.21
CA GLN A 122 -8.94 10.62 6.65
C GLN A 122 -10.39 10.91 7.07
N GLN A 123 -10.83 10.31 8.17
CA GLN A 123 -12.16 10.51 8.77
C GLN A 123 -13.35 10.14 7.86
N VAL A 124 -13.10 9.32 6.85
CA VAL A 124 -14.14 8.76 5.98
C VAL A 124 -14.43 7.31 6.38
N ALA A 125 -15.69 6.98 6.52
CA ALA A 125 -16.12 5.61 6.69
C ALA A 125 -16.16 4.90 5.32
N TYR A 126 -15.69 3.67 5.28
CA TYR A 126 -15.75 2.80 4.10
C TYR A 126 -16.69 1.64 4.43
N ASP A 127 -17.84 1.58 3.77
CA ASP A 127 -18.80 0.51 3.95
C ASP A 127 -18.62 -0.56 2.86
N PHE A 128 -18.48 -1.79 3.29
CA PHE A 128 -18.32 -2.97 2.43
C PHE A 128 -19.49 -3.94 2.72
N GLU A 129 -20.49 -3.90 1.89
CA GLU A 129 -21.67 -4.79 1.99
C GLU A 129 -21.37 -6.24 1.58
#